data_b88c8f29f5ab7fefdd0653a3c6598469
#
_entry.id   b88c8f29f5ab7fefdd0653a3c6598469
#
_cell.length_a   1.000
_cell.length_b   1.000
_cell.length_c   1.000
_cell.angle_alpha   90.00
_cell.angle_beta   90.00
_cell.angle_gamma   90.00
#
_symmetry.space_group_name_H-M   'P 1'
#
loop_
_entity.id
_entity.type
_entity.pdbx_description
1 polymer ?
#
loop_
_entity_poly.entity_id
_entity_poly.type
_entity_poly.pdbx_seq_one_letter_code
_entity_poly.pdbx_strand_id
1 'polypeptide(L)'
;PEDPETYPTYECFGYERMMPKTNTCNPEVQEYFCEVGRYWVWEFDIDGWRLDVASEINDGFWRAFRQAVKEEKAECILIGEVWETAQHWLNGDIFDSTMNYDFRKHCRRFFAEQNIDAAEFDARVTNMRMRYKLPVLYAQLNLLDSHDVSRFYSLCEKDPARMQLAVLFQMTFTGIPSVFYGDERGIYGLQEAEYRHEMTWSQEPPALAEFYKKAMHLRTEHPALCRGSYHTIKAEKENGLYGYERTDEKEKITVFLNN
;
A
#
# COMPACT_ATOMS: atom_id res chain seq x y z
N PRO A 1 29.96 0.86 -19.99
CA PRO A 1 31.13 1.70 -19.71
C PRO A 1 31.83 1.17 -18.47
N GLU A 2 33.16 1.09 -18.54
CA GLU A 2 33.99 0.59 -17.43
C GLU A 2 34.18 1.65 -16.31
N ASP A 3 33.73 2.89 -16.56
CA ASP A 3 33.84 4.00 -15.62
C ASP A 3 32.53 4.15 -14.81
N PRO A 4 32.56 3.94 -13.48
CA PRO A 4 31.38 4.09 -12.63
C PRO A 4 30.83 5.53 -12.59
N GLU A 5 31.59 6.54 -13.03
CA GLU A 5 31.16 7.94 -13.07
C GLU A 5 30.46 8.31 -14.39
N THR A 6 30.54 7.47 -15.43
CA THR A 6 29.85 7.73 -16.70
C THR A 6 28.37 7.29 -16.64
N TYR A 7 27.46 8.21 -16.88
CA TYR A 7 26.03 7.90 -17.04
C TYR A 7 25.84 6.94 -18.22
N PRO A 8 24.90 5.98 -18.11
CA PRO A 8 24.57 5.08 -19.22
C PRO A 8 24.05 5.91 -20.42
N THR A 9 24.28 5.40 -21.63
CA THR A 9 23.78 6.00 -22.89
C THR A 9 22.32 5.60 -23.19
N TYR A 10 21.63 5.02 -22.21
CA TYR A 10 20.25 4.58 -22.25
C TYR A 10 19.52 5.01 -20.97
N GLU A 11 18.21 5.11 -21.07
CA GLU A 11 17.35 5.37 -19.91
C GLU A 11 17.29 4.14 -18.99
N CYS A 12 17.28 4.36 -17.67
CA CYS A 12 17.17 3.31 -16.66
C CYS A 12 16.27 3.75 -15.50
N PHE A 13 15.69 2.79 -14.80
CA PHE A 13 14.86 3.04 -13.63
C PHE A 13 15.73 3.48 -12.45
N GLY A 14 15.33 4.52 -11.73
CA GLY A 14 16.01 5.00 -10.53
C GLY A 14 17.50 5.34 -10.74
N TYR A 15 17.91 5.63 -11.97
CA TYR A 15 19.33 5.79 -12.36
C TYR A 15 20.17 4.50 -12.17
N GLU A 16 19.52 3.34 -11.95
CA GLU A 16 20.18 2.06 -11.80
C GLU A 16 20.54 1.45 -13.17
N ARG A 17 21.83 1.35 -13.47
CA ARG A 17 22.33 0.88 -14.78
C ARG A 17 21.89 -0.53 -15.17
N MET A 18 21.65 -1.37 -14.17
CA MET A 18 21.23 -2.76 -14.40
C MET A 18 19.73 -2.88 -14.72
N MET A 19 18.99 -1.76 -14.67
CA MET A 19 17.54 -1.71 -14.94
C MET A 19 17.21 -0.82 -16.15
N PRO A 20 17.57 -1.22 -17.38
CA PRO A 20 17.28 -0.41 -18.58
C PRO A 20 15.78 -0.33 -18.84
N LYS A 21 15.30 0.86 -19.21
CA LYS A 21 13.90 1.09 -19.61
C LYS A 21 13.69 0.73 -21.08
N THR A 22 12.56 0.11 -21.38
CA THR A 22 12.04 0.06 -22.74
C THR A 22 11.45 1.42 -23.13
N ASN A 23 11.52 1.76 -24.41
CA ASN A 23 10.91 2.99 -24.90
C ASN A 23 9.39 2.85 -25.02
N THR A 24 8.66 3.15 -23.94
CA THR A 24 7.19 3.07 -23.87
C THR A 24 6.47 4.12 -24.74
N CYS A 25 7.21 5.08 -25.35
CA CYS A 25 6.67 5.97 -26.36
C CYS A 25 6.69 5.35 -27.76
N ASN A 26 7.39 4.22 -27.97
CA ASN A 26 7.37 3.49 -29.22
C ASN A 26 6.03 2.76 -29.36
N PRO A 27 5.26 2.95 -30.48
CA PRO A 27 3.96 2.32 -30.67
C PRO A 27 4.00 0.79 -30.64
N GLU A 28 5.05 0.17 -31.17
CA GLU A 28 5.19 -1.30 -31.18
C GLU A 28 5.42 -1.84 -29.77
N VAL A 29 6.20 -1.14 -28.94
CA VAL A 29 6.42 -1.49 -27.52
C VAL A 29 5.11 -1.33 -26.74
N GLN A 30 4.40 -0.23 -26.98
CA GLN A 30 3.10 0.02 -26.35
C GLN A 30 2.09 -1.08 -26.69
N GLU A 31 1.93 -1.42 -27.97
CA GLU A 31 1.01 -2.46 -28.41
C GLU A 31 1.37 -3.82 -27.82
N TYR A 32 2.66 -4.20 -27.83
CA TYR A 32 3.13 -5.43 -27.21
C TYR A 32 2.70 -5.57 -25.74
N PHE A 33 2.92 -4.54 -24.94
CA PHE A 33 2.55 -4.59 -23.52
C PHE A 33 1.04 -4.48 -23.28
N CYS A 34 0.30 -3.80 -24.16
CA CYS A 34 -1.16 -3.82 -24.14
C CYS A 34 -1.69 -5.23 -24.42
N GLU A 35 -1.10 -5.96 -25.39
CA GLU A 35 -1.43 -7.36 -25.63
C GLU A 35 -1.09 -8.27 -24.44
N VAL A 36 0.04 -8.04 -23.77
CA VAL A 36 0.35 -8.75 -22.52
C VAL A 36 -0.73 -8.49 -21.46
N GLY A 37 -1.18 -7.22 -21.34
CA GLY A 37 -2.26 -6.84 -20.42
C GLY A 37 -3.55 -7.57 -20.68
N ARG A 38 -3.99 -7.61 -21.96
CA ARG A 38 -5.19 -8.34 -22.42
C ARG A 38 -5.07 -9.84 -22.20
N TYR A 39 -3.93 -10.43 -22.59
CA TYR A 39 -3.70 -11.87 -22.55
C TYR A 39 -3.93 -12.45 -21.14
N TRP A 40 -3.36 -11.88 -20.12
CA TRP A 40 -3.52 -12.39 -18.76
C TRP A 40 -4.94 -12.23 -18.22
N VAL A 41 -5.63 -11.17 -18.61
CA VAL A 41 -7.04 -10.97 -18.27
C VAL A 41 -7.91 -12.01 -18.97
N TRP A 42 -7.75 -12.17 -20.29
CA TRP A 42 -8.56 -13.06 -21.09
C TRP A 42 -8.29 -14.54 -20.81
N GLU A 43 -7.02 -14.96 -20.71
CA GLU A 43 -6.64 -16.37 -20.57
C GLU A 43 -6.80 -16.88 -19.13
N PHE A 44 -6.53 -16.04 -18.12
CA PHE A 44 -6.47 -16.45 -16.73
C PHE A 44 -7.51 -15.76 -15.85
N ASP A 45 -8.35 -14.90 -16.39
CA ASP A 45 -9.39 -14.15 -15.69
C ASP A 45 -8.87 -13.43 -14.43
N ILE A 46 -7.68 -12.82 -14.52
CA ILE A 46 -7.11 -12.10 -13.37
C ILE A 46 -7.98 -10.90 -12.99
N ASP A 47 -7.98 -10.52 -11.71
CA ASP A 47 -8.78 -9.42 -11.19
C ASP A 47 -8.08 -8.06 -11.25
N GLY A 48 -6.79 -8.04 -11.50
CA GLY A 48 -6.04 -6.80 -11.58
C GLY A 48 -4.56 -6.94 -11.84
N TRP A 49 -3.92 -5.79 -12.00
CA TRP A 49 -2.49 -5.64 -12.21
C TRP A 49 -1.87 -4.78 -11.10
N ARG A 50 -0.77 -5.23 -10.52
CA ARG A 50 0.17 -4.37 -9.81
C ARG A 50 1.28 -3.98 -10.79
N LEU A 51 1.47 -2.70 -10.98
CA LEU A 51 2.32 -2.11 -12.01
C LEU A 51 3.56 -1.49 -11.35
N ASP A 52 4.69 -2.07 -11.66
CA ASP A 52 6.00 -1.78 -11.07
C ASP A 52 6.53 -0.41 -11.51
N VAL A 53 7.20 0.30 -10.61
CA VAL A 53 7.85 1.61 -10.85
C VAL A 53 7.00 2.57 -11.69
N ALA A 54 5.71 2.62 -11.39
CA ALA A 54 4.70 3.23 -12.26
C ALA A 54 4.89 4.73 -12.48
N SER A 55 5.51 5.43 -11.54
CA SER A 55 5.82 6.87 -11.64
C SER A 55 6.88 7.21 -12.68
N GLU A 56 7.70 6.25 -13.10
CA GLU A 56 8.76 6.45 -14.08
C GLU A 56 8.40 6.02 -15.50
N ILE A 57 7.15 5.63 -15.73
CA ILE A 57 6.63 5.22 -17.04
C ILE A 57 5.75 6.33 -17.61
N ASN A 58 5.75 6.46 -18.94
CA ASN A 58 5.00 7.48 -19.66
C ASN A 58 3.48 7.36 -19.43
N ASP A 59 2.82 8.48 -19.13
CA ASP A 59 1.37 8.54 -18.91
C ASP A 59 0.54 8.06 -20.12
N GLY A 60 0.99 8.35 -21.31
CA GLY A 60 0.33 7.90 -22.55
C GLY A 60 0.30 6.39 -22.66
N PHE A 61 1.41 5.74 -22.27
CA PHE A 61 1.48 4.28 -22.16
C PHE A 61 0.46 3.75 -21.13
N TRP A 62 0.40 4.33 -19.95
CA TRP A 62 -0.53 3.88 -18.91
C TRP A 62 -2.00 4.05 -19.32
N ARG A 63 -2.35 5.13 -20.04
CA ARG A 63 -3.70 5.32 -20.56
C ARG A 63 -4.06 4.26 -21.59
N ALA A 64 -3.15 3.94 -22.52
CA ALA A 64 -3.36 2.88 -23.49
C ALA A 64 -3.45 1.50 -22.83
N PHE A 65 -2.57 1.19 -21.88
CA PHE A 65 -2.61 -0.05 -21.12
C PHE A 65 -3.92 -0.20 -20.33
N ARG A 66 -4.36 0.88 -19.65
CA ARG A 66 -5.66 0.91 -18.99
C ARG A 66 -6.80 0.62 -19.95
N GLN A 67 -6.83 1.30 -21.08
CA GLN A 67 -7.87 1.10 -22.09
C GLN A 67 -7.91 -0.37 -22.50
N ALA A 68 -6.77 -0.93 -22.89
CA ALA A 68 -6.65 -2.32 -23.32
C ALA A 68 -7.18 -3.32 -22.29
N VAL A 69 -6.78 -3.17 -21.03
CA VAL A 69 -7.21 -4.05 -19.93
C VAL A 69 -8.69 -3.90 -19.62
N LYS A 70 -9.20 -2.65 -19.58
CA LYS A 70 -10.60 -2.37 -19.25
C LYS A 70 -11.57 -2.75 -20.36
N GLU A 71 -11.14 -2.80 -21.61
CA GLU A 71 -11.92 -3.33 -22.72
C GLU A 71 -12.15 -4.85 -22.59
N GLU A 72 -11.19 -5.60 -22.04
CA GLU A 72 -11.34 -7.03 -21.78
C GLU A 72 -12.19 -7.30 -20.51
N LYS A 73 -11.91 -6.58 -19.41
CA LYS A 73 -12.60 -6.74 -18.13
C LYS A 73 -12.70 -5.38 -17.42
N ALA A 74 -13.87 -4.76 -17.48
CA ALA A 74 -14.09 -3.42 -16.94
C ALA A 74 -13.76 -3.31 -15.44
N GLU A 75 -13.99 -4.38 -14.67
CA GLU A 75 -13.72 -4.47 -13.24
C GLU A 75 -12.26 -4.78 -12.90
N CYS A 76 -11.41 -5.11 -13.87
CA CYS A 76 -10.00 -5.41 -13.64
C CYS A 76 -9.30 -4.17 -13.03
N ILE A 77 -8.75 -4.30 -11.83
CA ILE A 77 -8.18 -3.18 -11.08
C ILE A 77 -6.72 -2.92 -11.49
N LEU A 78 -6.34 -1.66 -11.62
CA LEU A 78 -4.97 -1.24 -11.88
C LEU A 78 -4.39 -0.54 -10.65
N ILE A 79 -3.35 -1.15 -10.06
CA ILE A 79 -2.68 -0.67 -8.86
C ILE A 79 -1.25 -0.27 -9.25
N GLY A 80 -0.96 1.04 -9.23
CA GLY A 80 0.39 1.53 -9.50
C GLY A 80 1.29 1.45 -8.26
N GLU A 81 2.54 1.08 -8.44
CA GLU A 81 3.54 1.32 -7.43
C GLU A 81 4.05 2.75 -7.56
N VAL A 82 3.66 3.60 -6.61
CA VAL A 82 4.06 4.99 -6.51
C VAL A 82 4.47 5.27 -5.07
N TRP A 83 5.73 5.67 -4.87
CA TRP A 83 6.31 5.88 -3.53
C TRP A 83 5.99 7.24 -2.93
N GLU A 84 5.53 8.15 -3.76
CA GLU A 84 5.21 9.54 -3.45
C GLU A 84 3.71 9.80 -3.53
N THR A 85 3.33 11.06 -3.45
CA THR A 85 1.93 11.49 -3.59
C THR A 85 1.39 11.14 -4.98
N ALA A 86 0.41 10.24 -5.05
CA ALA A 86 -0.07 9.63 -6.28
C ALA A 86 -1.25 10.34 -6.96
N GLN A 87 -1.60 11.58 -6.57
CA GLN A 87 -2.78 12.28 -7.11
C GLN A 87 -2.80 12.37 -8.64
N HIS A 88 -1.63 12.55 -9.25
CA HIS A 88 -1.48 12.67 -10.69
C HIS A 88 -2.05 11.45 -11.44
N TRP A 89 -1.78 10.25 -10.93
CA TRP A 89 -2.18 8.99 -11.59
C TRP A 89 -3.58 8.49 -11.20
N LEU A 90 -4.28 9.17 -10.28
CA LEU A 90 -5.54 8.71 -9.70
C LEU A 90 -6.74 9.59 -10.08
N ASN A 91 -6.69 10.19 -11.27
CA ASN A 91 -7.78 11.02 -11.80
C ASN A 91 -8.88 10.22 -12.53
N GLY A 92 -8.69 8.90 -12.69
CA GLY A 92 -9.64 7.98 -13.34
C GLY A 92 -9.23 7.55 -14.74
N ASP A 93 -8.11 8.07 -15.26
CA ASP A 93 -7.60 7.83 -16.60
C ASP A 93 -6.36 6.92 -16.64
N ILE A 94 -5.71 6.68 -15.49
CA ILE A 94 -4.51 5.84 -15.38
C ILE A 94 -4.73 4.68 -14.41
N PHE A 95 -4.67 4.91 -13.10
CA PHE A 95 -4.83 3.84 -12.11
C PHE A 95 -6.12 3.98 -11.31
N ASP A 96 -6.60 2.86 -10.77
CA ASP A 96 -7.71 2.81 -9.83
C ASP A 96 -7.22 2.97 -8.37
N SER A 97 -5.99 2.54 -8.10
CA SER A 97 -5.36 2.52 -6.79
C SER A 97 -3.84 2.64 -6.90
N THR A 98 -3.20 2.86 -5.77
CA THR A 98 -1.74 2.73 -5.62
C THR A 98 -1.38 2.03 -4.32
N MET A 99 -0.17 1.48 -4.25
CA MET A 99 0.45 1.08 -2.99
C MET A 99 0.67 2.33 -2.14
N ASN A 100 -0.04 2.43 -1.01
CA ASN A 100 -0.09 3.66 -0.20
C ASN A 100 1.13 3.76 0.73
N TYR A 101 2.27 4.15 0.20
CA TYR A 101 3.49 4.35 0.99
C TYR A 101 3.41 5.55 1.95
N ASP A 102 2.53 6.54 1.69
CA ASP A 102 2.25 7.61 2.67
C ASP A 102 1.59 7.05 3.94
N PHE A 103 0.66 6.09 3.81
CA PHE A 103 0.08 5.38 4.96
C PHE A 103 1.17 4.69 5.78
N ARG A 104 2.04 3.90 5.13
CA ARG A 104 3.18 3.26 5.78
C ARG A 104 4.06 4.26 6.52
N LYS A 105 4.41 5.37 5.87
CA LYS A 105 5.27 6.44 6.44
C LYS A 105 4.68 7.02 7.73
N HIS A 106 3.37 7.25 7.75
CA HIS A 106 2.71 7.79 8.93
C HIS A 106 2.58 6.77 10.04
N CYS A 107 2.22 5.51 9.71
CA CYS A 107 2.20 4.40 10.67
C CYS A 107 3.59 4.15 11.28
N ARG A 108 4.65 4.16 10.47
CA ARG A 108 6.03 3.99 10.94
C ARG A 108 6.39 5.03 11.99
N ARG A 109 6.13 6.32 11.70
CA ARG A 109 6.47 7.41 12.60
C ARG A 109 5.70 7.37 13.91
N PHE A 110 4.44 6.99 13.88
CA PHE A 110 3.59 6.96 15.05
C PHE A 110 3.77 5.67 15.85
N PHE A 111 3.50 4.49 15.26
CA PHE A 111 3.50 3.23 15.99
C PHE A 111 4.89 2.62 16.21
N ALA A 112 5.78 2.70 15.23
CA ALA A 112 7.09 2.05 15.33
C ALA A 112 8.16 2.95 15.92
N GLU A 113 8.39 4.13 15.35
CA GLU A 113 9.43 5.06 15.80
C GLU A 113 8.99 5.91 16.99
N GLN A 114 7.69 6.09 17.20
CA GLN A 114 7.10 6.90 18.28
C GLN A 114 7.70 8.32 18.35
N ASN A 115 7.99 8.91 17.18
CA ASN A 115 8.63 10.22 17.05
C ASN A 115 7.67 11.35 16.70
N ILE A 116 6.37 11.07 16.63
CA ILE A 116 5.27 12.03 16.49
C ILE A 116 4.18 11.71 17.51
N ASP A 117 3.48 12.74 17.98
CA ASP A 117 2.32 12.57 18.85
C ASP A 117 1.03 12.26 18.06
N ALA A 118 -0.07 11.97 18.78
CA ALA A 118 -1.34 11.64 18.16
C ALA A 118 -1.94 12.81 17.37
N ALA A 119 -1.72 14.05 17.77
CA ALA A 119 -2.21 15.22 17.05
C ALA A 119 -1.46 15.42 15.72
N GLU A 120 -0.15 15.23 15.70
CA GLU A 120 0.63 15.27 14.47
C GLU A 120 0.28 14.08 13.55
N PHE A 121 0.07 12.89 14.11
CA PHE A 121 -0.38 11.72 13.35
C PHE A 121 -1.73 11.99 12.67
N ASP A 122 -2.71 12.51 13.40
CA ASP A 122 -4.02 12.89 12.86
C ASP A 122 -3.92 13.91 11.73
N ALA A 123 -3.13 14.96 11.93
CA ALA A 123 -2.91 15.98 10.90
C ALA A 123 -2.33 15.39 9.60
N ARG A 124 -1.38 14.45 9.72
CA ARG A 124 -0.77 13.76 8.57
C ARG A 124 -1.74 12.83 7.86
N VAL A 125 -2.47 12.02 8.62
CA VAL A 125 -3.49 11.09 8.10
C VAL A 125 -4.63 11.87 7.45
N THR A 126 -5.09 12.95 8.06
CA THR A 126 -6.11 13.83 7.48
C THR A 126 -5.63 14.48 6.19
N ASN A 127 -4.41 15.01 6.17
CA ASN A 127 -3.81 15.57 4.95
C ASN A 127 -3.73 14.53 3.82
N MET A 128 -3.28 13.31 4.12
CA MET A 128 -3.23 12.20 3.16
C MET A 128 -4.63 11.89 2.61
N ARG A 129 -5.65 11.79 3.47
CA ARG A 129 -7.03 11.50 3.06
C ARG A 129 -7.65 12.60 2.18
N MET A 130 -7.37 13.87 2.51
CA MET A 130 -7.90 15.03 1.79
C MET A 130 -7.35 15.20 0.38
N ARG A 131 -6.27 14.50 0.02
CA ARG A 131 -5.68 14.55 -1.33
C ARG A 131 -6.48 13.80 -2.38
N TYR A 132 -7.27 12.81 -1.98
CA TYR A 132 -7.90 11.87 -2.91
C TYR A 132 -9.41 12.01 -2.93
N LYS A 133 -10.00 11.78 -4.09
CA LYS A 133 -11.46 11.60 -4.21
C LYS A 133 -11.88 10.38 -3.39
N LEU A 134 -13.09 10.39 -2.86
CA LEU A 134 -13.58 9.36 -1.95
C LEU A 134 -13.49 7.93 -2.51
N PRO A 135 -13.86 7.64 -3.78
CA PRO A 135 -13.70 6.30 -4.35
C PRO A 135 -12.25 5.83 -4.36
N VAL A 136 -11.31 6.73 -4.71
CA VAL A 136 -9.88 6.44 -4.72
C VAL A 136 -9.36 6.16 -3.31
N LEU A 137 -9.82 6.93 -2.32
CA LEU A 137 -9.44 6.74 -0.92
C LEU A 137 -9.84 5.34 -0.41
N TYR A 138 -11.03 4.85 -0.80
CA TYR A 138 -11.47 3.48 -0.46
C TYR A 138 -10.70 2.39 -1.20
N ALA A 139 -10.10 2.71 -2.35
CA ALA A 139 -9.34 1.77 -3.15
C ALA A 139 -7.84 1.74 -2.81
N GLN A 140 -7.31 2.70 -2.02
CA GLN A 140 -5.88 2.75 -1.68
C GLN A 140 -5.42 1.48 -0.96
N LEU A 141 -4.31 0.87 -1.44
CA LEU A 141 -3.72 -0.32 -0.88
C LEU A 141 -2.79 0.05 0.29
N ASN A 142 -3.31 -0.01 1.51
CA ASN A 142 -2.60 0.38 2.73
C ASN A 142 -1.67 -0.72 3.20
N LEU A 143 -0.37 -0.49 3.14
CA LEU A 143 0.67 -1.42 3.55
C LEU A 143 1.43 -0.90 4.78
N LEU A 144 1.89 -1.80 5.63
CA LEU A 144 2.85 -1.50 6.69
C LEU A 144 4.30 -1.73 6.21
N ASP A 145 4.49 -2.77 5.38
CA ASP A 145 5.72 -3.06 4.68
C ASP A 145 5.50 -3.78 3.35
N SER A 146 6.57 -4.08 2.64
CA SER A 146 6.59 -4.79 1.38
C SER A 146 7.95 -5.46 1.15
N HIS A 147 8.11 -6.11 -0.01
CA HIS A 147 9.38 -6.70 -0.42
C HIS A 147 10.51 -5.67 -0.72
N ASP A 148 10.20 -4.38 -0.70
CA ASP A 148 11.16 -3.30 -1.01
C ASP A 148 11.54 -2.45 0.20
N VAL A 149 11.00 -2.77 1.37
CA VAL A 149 11.24 -2.01 2.59
C VAL A 149 11.38 -2.94 3.80
N SER A 150 12.07 -2.44 4.82
CA SER A 150 12.24 -3.16 6.09
C SER A 150 10.90 -3.63 6.67
N ARG A 151 10.89 -4.83 7.24
CA ARG A 151 9.76 -5.39 7.95
C ARG A 151 9.30 -4.47 9.07
N PHE A 152 8.01 -4.20 9.13
CA PHE A 152 7.44 -3.26 10.11
C PHE A 152 7.66 -3.74 11.56
N TYR A 153 7.62 -5.04 11.79
CA TYR A 153 7.93 -5.63 13.09
C TYR A 153 9.36 -5.34 13.56
N SER A 154 10.33 -5.27 12.63
CA SER A 154 11.69 -4.84 12.95
C SER A 154 11.76 -3.38 13.36
N LEU A 155 10.98 -2.51 12.69
CA LEU A 155 10.89 -1.09 13.02
C LEU A 155 10.21 -0.86 14.38
N CYS A 156 9.32 -1.76 14.79
CA CYS A 156 8.73 -1.81 16.13
C CYS A 156 9.70 -2.38 17.19
N GLU A 157 10.98 -2.59 16.87
CA GLU A 157 11.95 -3.23 17.78
C GLU A 157 11.50 -4.62 18.26
N LYS A 158 10.70 -5.30 17.45
CA LYS A 158 10.06 -6.61 17.75
C LYS A 158 9.09 -6.55 18.94
N ASP A 159 8.57 -5.37 19.24
CA ASP A 159 7.51 -5.21 20.24
C ASP A 159 6.16 -5.60 19.61
N PRO A 160 5.51 -6.69 20.07
CA PRO A 160 4.24 -7.13 19.54
C PRO A 160 3.10 -6.14 19.82
N ALA A 161 3.16 -5.35 20.87
CA ALA A 161 2.11 -4.38 21.19
C ALA A 161 2.10 -3.23 20.17
N ARG A 162 3.26 -2.69 19.79
CA ARG A 162 3.38 -1.68 18.74
C ARG A 162 2.89 -2.22 17.39
N MET A 163 3.28 -3.45 17.05
CA MET A 163 2.81 -4.11 15.82
C MET A 163 1.30 -4.29 15.84
N GLN A 164 0.71 -4.76 16.93
CA GLN A 164 -0.74 -4.94 17.06
C GLN A 164 -1.51 -3.62 16.92
N LEU A 165 -1.01 -2.51 17.47
CA LEU A 165 -1.62 -1.19 17.28
C LEU A 165 -1.63 -0.76 15.82
N ALA A 166 -0.50 -0.93 15.12
CA ALA A 166 -0.40 -0.62 13.69
C ALA A 166 -1.34 -1.49 12.84
N VAL A 167 -1.41 -2.79 13.13
CA VAL A 167 -2.31 -3.74 12.46
C VAL A 167 -3.78 -3.39 12.72
N LEU A 168 -4.15 -3.07 13.97
CA LEU A 168 -5.50 -2.65 14.28
C LEU A 168 -5.87 -1.38 13.51
N PHE A 169 -4.97 -0.40 13.44
CA PHE A 169 -5.18 0.79 12.63
C PHE A 169 -5.34 0.44 11.15
N GLN A 170 -4.46 -0.39 10.57
CA GLN A 170 -4.53 -0.83 9.18
C GLN A 170 -5.88 -1.49 8.85
N MET A 171 -6.37 -2.37 9.72
CA MET A 171 -7.62 -3.11 9.51
C MET A 171 -8.88 -2.26 9.71
N THR A 172 -8.79 -1.19 10.49
CA THR A 172 -9.94 -0.32 10.80
C THR A 172 -9.93 0.99 10.04
N PHE A 173 -8.83 1.32 9.36
CA PHE A 173 -8.70 2.53 8.54
C PHE A 173 -9.42 2.41 7.20
N THR A 174 -9.61 3.58 6.53
CA THR A 174 -10.19 3.66 5.18
C THR A 174 -9.21 3.18 4.13
N GLY A 175 -9.65 2.36 3.19
CA GLY A 175 -8.84 1.76 2.14
C GLY A 175 -8.76 0.25 2.27
N ILE A 176 -7.90 -0.39 1.51
CA ILE A 176 -7.73 -1.85 1.45
C ILE A 176 -6.44 -2.22 2.20
N PRO A 177 -6.51 -2.99 3.30
CA PRO A 177 -5.31 -3.44 3.99
C PRO A 177 -4.53 -4.42 3.13
N SER A 178 -3.22 -4.21 3.03
CA SER A 178 -2.27 -5.10 2.38
C SER A 178 -1.32 -5.67 3.41
N VAL A 179 -1.36 -6.98 3.60
CA VAL A 179 -0.49 -7.70 4.53
C VAL A 179 0.62 -8.37 3.75
N PHE A 180 1.87 -8.02 4.04
CA PHE A 180 3.00 -8.68 3.43
C PHE A 180 3.19 -10.06 4.06
N TYR A 181 3.54 -11.07 3.24
CA TYR A 181 3.64 -12.45 3.72
C TYR A 181 4.54 -12.57 4.95
N GLY A 182 4.10 -13.30 5.96
CA GLY A 182 4.86 -13.54 7.17
C GLY A 182 4.81 -12.45 8.24
N ASP A 183 4.16 -11.31 8.00
CA ASP A 183 3.93 -10.29 9.02
C ASP A 183 3.14 -10.87 10.18
N GLU A 184 2.13 -11.67 9.87
CA GLU A 184 1.32 -12.38 10.86
C GLU A 184 2.11 -13.40 11.68
N ARG A 185 3.27 -13.81 11.17
CA ARG A 185 4.19 -14.71 11.87
C ARG A 185 5.32 -13.99 12.59
N GLY A 186 5.34 -12.66 12.50
CA GLY A 186 6.38 -11.85 13.11
C GLY A 186 7.74 -12.00 12.41
N ILE A 187 7.75 -12.27 11.10
CA ILE A 187 8.99 -12.22 10.31
C ILE A 187 9.57 -10.82 10.42
N TYR A 188 10.86 -10.75 10.61
CA TYR A 188 11.60 -9.51 10.79
C TYR A 188 12.80 -9.46 9.84
N GLY A 189 13.30 -8.25 9.56
CA GLY A 189 14.45 -7.99 8.71
C GLY A 189 14.55 -6.50 8.41
N LEU A 190 15.76 -5.96 8.44
CA LEU A 190 16.05 -4.55 8.12
C LEU A 190 16.70 -4.42 6.75
N GLN A 191 17.48 -5.42 6.34
CA GLN A 191 18.17 -5.45 5.06
C GLN A 191 17.42 -6.32 4.05
N GLU A 192 17.66 -6.10 2.75
CA GLU A 192 16.93 -6.77 1.67
C GLU A 192 16.94 -8.30 1.79
N ALA A 193 18.09 -8.90 2.03
CA ALA A 193 18.20 -10.34 2.21
C ALA A 193 17.41 -10.88 3.42
N GLU A 194 17.17 -10.03 4.42
CA GLU A 194 16.43 -10.39 5.63
C GLU A 194 14.93 -10.23 5.45
N TYR A 195 14.47 -9.09 4.89
CA TYR A 195 13.03 -8.86 4.77
C TYR A 195 12.37 -9.62 3.61
N ARG A 196 13.16 -10.16 2.67
CA ARG A 196 12.71 -11.12 1.63
C ARG A 196 12.90 -12.58 2.03
N HIS A 197 13.12 -12.85 3.30
CA HIS A 197 13.28 -14.19 3.84
C HIS A 197 12.09 -15.09 3.46
N GLU A 198 12.38 -16.39 3.27
CA GLU A 198 11.35 -17.38 2.96
C GLU A 198 10.31 -17.53 4.08
N MET A 199 9.10 -17.93 3.70
CA MET A 199 8.01 -18.17 4.65
C MET A 199 8.31 -19.37 5.53
N THR A 200 8.23 -19.20 6.85
CA THR A 200 8.40 -20.28 7.82
C THR A 200 7.05 -20.95 8.08
N TRP A 201 6.84 -22.12 7.49
CA TRP A 201 5.59 -22.88 7.60
C TRP A 201 5.52 -23.80 8.81
N SER A 202 6.65 -24.16 9.39
CA SER A 202 6.73 -25.04 10.55
C SER A 202 6.34 -24.30 11.81
N GLN A 203 5.45 -24.88 12.62
CA GLN A 203 5.09 -24.49 13.98
C GLN A 203 3.66 -23.93 14.15
N GLU A 204 3.18 -24.04 15.37
CA GLU A 204 1.95 -23.40 15.86
C GLU A 204 1.94 -21.91 15.49
N PRO A 205 0.80 -21.37 15.02
CA PRO A 205 0.68 -19.96 14.73
C PRO A 205 1.02 -19.11 15.97
N PRO A 206 1.89 -18.09 15.84
CA PRO A 206 2.19 -17.22 16.98
C PRO A 206 0.96 -16.39 17.40
N ALA A 207 0.99 -15.84 18.62
CA ALA A 207 -0.09 -14.97 19.11
C ALA A 207 -0.40 -13.80 18.17
N LEU A 208 0.59 -13.31 17.43
CA LEU A 208 0.41 -12.27 16.43
C LEU A 208 -0.47 -12.74 15.26
N ALA A 209 -0.36 -14.00 14.81
CA ALA A 209 -1.21 -14.55 13.76
C ALA A 209 -2.69 -14.60 14.18
N GLU A 210 -2.95 -14.99 15.43
CA GLU A 210 -4.30 -14.98 15.97
C GLU A 210 -4.86 -13.54 16.10
N PHE A 211 -4.00 -12.56 16.39
CA PHE A 211 -4.38 -11.16 16.38
C PHE A 211 -4.76 -10.66 14.99
N TYR A 212 -3.93 -10.94 13.98
CA TYR A 212 -4.23 -10.62 12.57
C TYR A 212 -5.56 -11.22 12.13
N LYS A 213 -5.77 -12.50 12.43
CA LYS A 213 -7.02 -13.22 12.13
C LYS A 213 -8.24 -12.52 12.74
N LYS A 214 -8.18 -12.16 14.02
CA LYS A 214 -9.25 -11.42 14.69
C LYS A 214 -9.49 -10.05 14.10
N ALA A 215 -8.43 -9.30 13.78
CA ALA A 215 -8.53 -7.98 13.18
C ALA A 215 -9.10 -8.01 11.75
N MET A 216 -8.75 -9.04 10.96
CA MET A 216 -9.34 -9.28 9.64
C MET A 216 -10.83 -9.62 9.75
N HIS A 217 -11.22 -10.53 10.66
CA HIS A 217 -12.63 -10.84 10.91
C HIS A 217 -13.42 -9.61 11.35
N LEU A 218 -12.89 -8.85 12.28
CA LEU A 218 -13.51 -7.57 12.69
C LEU A 218 -13.82 -6.68 11.47
N ARG A 219 -12.88 -6.54 10.53
CA ARG A 219 -13.09 -5.76 9.33
C ARG A 219 -14.15 -6.34 8.41
N THR A 220 -14.17 -7.65 8.21
CA THR A 220 -15.11 -8.31 7.29
C THR A 220 -16.54 -8.39 7.85
N GLU A 221 -16.66 -8.50 9.16
CA GLU A 221 -17.96 -8.54 9.86
C GLU A 221 -18.63 -7.16 9.96
N HIS A 222 -17.83 -6.08 9.86
CA HIS A 222 -18.31 -4.71 10.02
C HIS A 222 -18.17 -3.87 8.75
N PRO A 223 -19.24 -3.72 7.94
CA PRO A 223 -19.22 -2.92 6.72
C PRO A 223 -18.75 -1.47 6.91
N ALA A 224 -19.00 -0.87 8.07
CA ALA A 224 -18.51 0.47 8.39
C ALA A 224 -16.98 0.56 8.34
N LEU A 225 -16.24 -0.49 8.65
CA LEU A 225 -14.77 -0.52 8.54
C LEU A 225 -14.30 -0.56 7.08
N CYS A 226 -15.10 -1.15 6.19
CA CYS A 226 -14.77 -1.22 4.75
C CYS A 226 -15.13 0.07 4.01
N ARG A 227 -16.34 0.58 4.18
CA ARG A 227 -16.92 1.68 3.36
C ARG A 227 -17.50 2.84 4.16
N GLY A 228 -17.47 2.80 5.50
CA GLY A 228 -17.97 3.86 6.35
C GLY A 228 -17.13 5.13 6.28
N SER A 229 -17.74 6.25 6.66
CA SER A 229 -17.03 7.51 6.86
C SER A 229 -15.97 7.38 7.97
N TYR A 230 -15.05 8.31 8.00
CA TYR A 230 -14.00 8.38 9.02
C TYR A 230 -14.04 9.75 9.69
N HIS A 231 -14.12 9.78 11.00
CA HIS A 231 -14.12 11.00 11.79
C HIS A 231 -13.22 10.85 13.02
N THR A 232 -12.22 11.73 13.15
CA THR A 232 -11.37 11.77 14.34
C THR A 232 -12.14 12.39 15.50
N ILE A 233 -12.13 11.71 16.65
CA ILE A 233 -12.80 12.17 17.87
C ILE A 233 -11.81 12.53 18.99
N LYS A 234 -10.58 12.03 18.90
CA LYS A 234 -9.54 12.25 19.89
C LYS A 234 -8.15 12.21 19.26
N ALA A 235 -7.35 13.23 19.50
CA ALA A 235 -5.95 13.28 19.07
C ALA A 235 -5.18 14.17 20.06
N GLU A 236 -4.51 13.57 21.04
CA GLU A 236 -3.84 14.29 22.10
C GLU A 236 -2.37 14.52 21.80
N LYS A 237 -1.86 15.71 22.15
CA LYS A 237 -0.45 16.08 21.92
C LYS A 237 0.53 15.42 22.91
N GLU A 238 0.10 15.25 24.17
CA GLU A 238 1.00 14.86 25.25
C GLU A 238 1.03 13.36 25.53
N ASN A 239 0.11 12.63 24.93
CA ASN A 239 0.04 11.18 25.05
C ASN A 239 -0.30 10.56 23.70
N GLY A 240 -0.11 9.25 23.60
CA GLY A 240 -0.35 8.49 22.37
C GLY A 240 -1.83 8.18 22.10
N LEU A 241 -2.78 8.81 22.79
CA LEU A 241 -4.20 8.49 22.65
C LEU A 241 -4.77 9.05 21.36
N TYR A 242 -5.13 8.17 20.46
CA TYR A 242 -5.77 8.46 19.19
C TYR A 242 -7.11 7.75 19.07
N GLY A 243 -8.17 8.48 18.78
CA GLY A 243 -9.52 7.94 18.68
C GLY A 243 -10.25 8.42 17.43
N TYR A 244 -10.97 7.54 16.78
CA TYR A 244 -11.78 7.86 15.61
C TYR A 244 -13.01 6.97 15.51
N GLU A 245 -13.97 7.42 14.72
CA GLU A 245 -15.19 6.70 14.39
C GLU A 245 -15.23 6.29 12.92
N ARG A 246 -15.76 5.10 12.67
CA ARG A 246 -16.15 4.62 11.35
C ARG A 246 -17.66 4.43 11.36
N THR A 247 -18.34 5.09 10.44
CA THR A 247 -19.82 5.11 10.44
C THR A 247 -20.35 4.85 9.03
N ASP A 248 -21.27 3.92 8.91
CA ASP A 248 -22.13 3.74 7.73
C ASP A 248 -23.61 3.89 8.11
N GLU A 249 -24.51 3.48 7.24
CA GLU A 249 -25.97 3.60 7.46
C GLU A 249 -26.50 2.73 8.60
N LYS A 250 -25.78 1.67 8.98
CA LYS A 250 -26.25 0.62 9.90
C LYS A 250 -25.56 0.61 11.24
N GLU A 251 -24.31 1.05 11.27
CA GLU A 251 -23.48 0.92 12.46
C GLU A 251 -22.48 2.08 12.61
N LYS A 252 -22.06 2.28 13.85
CA LYS A 252 -20.97 3.18 14.23
C LYS A 252 -19.96 2.41 15.07
N ILE A 253 -18.72 2.40 14.67
CA ILE A 253 -17.62 1.78 15.37
C ILE A 253 -16.65 2.84 15.83
N THR A 254 -16.35 2.83 17.11
CA THR A 254 -15.36 3.72 17.72
C THR A 254 -14.09 2.93 18.03
N VAL A 255 -12.98 3.46 17.56
CA VAL A 255 -11.64 2.86 17.77
C VAL A 255 -10.80 3.80 18.61
N PHE A 256 -10.18 3.27 19.66
CA PHE A 256 -9.18 3.97 20.47
C PHE A 256 -7.86 3.22 20.45
N LEU A 257 -6.79 3.94 20.17
CA LEU A 257 -5.41 3.46 20.15
C LEU A 257 -4.63 4.26 21.19
N ASN A 258 -3.93 3.57 22.07
CA ASN A 258 -3.05 4.18 23.07
C ASN A 258 -1.63 3.69 22.78
N ASN A 259 -0.87 4.53 22.10
CA ASN A 259 0.47 4.23 21.59
C ASN A 259 1.58 4.70 22.53
#